data_4c440d34ab560505b19c3d54700086d6
#
_entry.id   4c440d34ab560505b19c3d54700086d6
#
_cell.length_a   1.000
_cell.length_b   1.000
_cell.length_c   1.000
_cell.angle_alpha   90.00
_cell.angle_beta   90.00
_cell.angle_gamma   90.00
#
_symmetry.space_group_name_H-M   'P 1'
#
loop_
_entity.id
_entity.type
_entity.pdbx_description
1 polymer ?
#
loop_
_entity_poly.entity_id
_entity_poly.type
_entity_poly.pdbx_seq_one_letter_code
_entity_poly.pdbx_strand_id
1 'polypeptide(L)'
;MGGRGPFAEPSGAADFAHLVRAVEDLFPALRGVSYEFHWSGRVALTRDYLPHLHEPVPGLLAFLGCNGRGVGLGTAMGMAIGKHLLHPDRGTLPFPITKIRPIPFHGLKRLYVAAVIAYYRLLDLR
;
A
#
# COMPACT_ATOMS: atom_id res chain seq x y z
N MET A 1 12.60 9.99 -0.88
CA MET A 1 12.30 9.20 -2.09
C MET A 1 11.87 7.80 -1.69
N GLY A 2 10.98 7.16 -2.42
CA GLY A 2 10.50 5.80 -2.15
C GLY A 2 10.57 4.93 -3.39
N GLY A 3 10.68 3.62 -3.19
CA GLY A 3 10.70 2.64 -4.27
C GLY A 3 10.16 1.28 -3.82
N ARG A 4 10.07 0.34 -4.74
CA ARG A 4 9.62 -1.02 -4.46
C ARG A 4 10.75 -1.81 -3.80
N GLY A 5 10.49 -2.36 -2.62
CA GLY A 5 11.40 -3.26 -1.91
C GLY A 5 11.04 -4.74 -2.12
N PRO A 6 11.91 -5.67 -1.69
CA PRO A 6 11.60 -7.08 -1.62
C PRO A 6 10.47 -7.34 -0.61
N PHE A 7 9.88 -8.54 -0.69
CA PHE A 7 8.85 -8.95 0.28
C PHE A 7 9.41 -9.14 1.70
N ALA A 8 10.71 -9.46 1.81
CA ALA A 8 11.42 -9.54 3.09
C ALA A 8 11.61 -8.15 3.70
N GLU A 9 11.62 -8.09 5.01
CA GLU A 9 11.96 -6.84 5.71
C GLU A 9 13.43 -6.50 5.49
N PRO A 10 13.76 -5.21 5.25
CA PRO A 10 15.14 -4.80 5.13
C PRO A 10 15.90 -5.09 6.43
N SER A 11 17.10 -5.59 6.30
CA SER A 11 18.00 -5.92 7.41
C SER A 11 19.01 -4.82 7.72
N GLY A 12 19.21 -3.88 6.79
CA GLY A 12 20.16 -2.80 6.96
C GLY A 12 20.18 -1.79 5.82
N ALA A 13 21.06 -0.79 5.91
CA ALA A 13 21.18 0.29 4.94
C ALA A 13 21.49 -0.18 3.51
N ALA A 14 22.17 -1.33 3.37
CA ALA A 14 22.49 -1.89 2.06
C ALA A 14 21.24 -2.23 1.22
N ASP A 15 20.15 -2.59 1.86
CA ASP A 15 18.89 -2.90 1.18
C ASP A 15 18.27 -1.66 0.49
N PHE A 16 18.67 -0.46 0.91
CA PHE A 16 18.22 0.82 0.35
C PHE A 16 19.19 1.41 -0.69
N ALA A 17 20.32 0.74 -0.99
CA ALA A 17 21.34 1.26 -1.89
C ALA A 17 20.79 1.61 -3.29
N HIS A 18 19.79 0.89 -3.79
CA HIS A 18 19.12 1.19 -5.05
C HIS A 18 18.38 2.53 -5.02
N LEU A 19 17.80 2.92 -3.87
CA LEU A 19 17.12 4.19 -3.69
C LEU A 19 18.12 5.33 -3.57
N VAL A 20 19.24 5.10 -2.88
CA VAL A 20 20.34 6.07 -2.77
C VAL A 20 20.86 6.40 -4.17
N ARG A 21 21.17 5.40 -4.99
CA ARG A 21 21.62 5.60 -6.38
C ARG A 21 20.60 6.41 -7.19
N ALA A 22 19.32 6.03 -7.11
CA ALA A 22 18.25 6.75 -7.82
C ALA A 22 18.13 8.23 -7.38
N VAL A 23 18.39 8.55 -6.11
CA VAL A 23 18.44 9.94 -5.62
C VAL A 23 19.65 10.66 -6.19
N GLU A 24 20.84 10.04 -6.18
CA GLU A 24 22.07 10.61 -6.70
C GLU A 24 22.03 10.87 -8.20
N ASP A 25 21.33 10.00 -8.96
CA ASP A 25 21.12 10.17 -10.40
C ASP A 25 20.16 11.33 -10.71
N LEU A 26 19.10 11.48 -9.92
CA LEU A 26 18.15 12.60 -10.08
C LEU A 26 18.69 13.93 -9.54
N PHE A 27 19.49 13.86 -8.50
CA PHE A 27 20.06 15.03 -7.81
C PHE A 27 21.56 14.86 -7.59
N PRO A 28 22.40 15.09 -8.61
CA PRO A 28 23.85 14.89 -8.54
C PRO A 28 24.55 15.64 -7.38
N ALA A 29 23.97 16.74 -6.93
CA ALA A 29 24.46 17.49 -5.78
C ALA A 29 24.38 16.72 -4.45
N LEU A 30 23.61 15.63 -4.38
CA LEU A 30 23.47 14.79 -3.18
C LEU A 30 24.42 13.58 -3.19
N ARG A 31 25.33 13.47 -4.14
CA ARG A 31 26.32 12.40 -4.17
C ARG A 31 27.24 12.43 -2.96
N GLY A 32 27.37 11.29 -2.32
CA GLY A 32 28.20 11.17 -1.11
C GLY A 32 27.59 11.70 0.18
N VAL A 33 26.33 12.16 0.15
CA VAL A 33 25.62 12.53 1.38
C VAL A 33 25.26 11.28 2.17
N SER A 34 25.50 11.30 3.49
CA SER A 34 25.03 10.24 4.39
C SER A 34 23.56 10.39 4.70
N TYR A 35 22.82 9.28 4.64
CA TYR A 35 21.41 9.24 5.02
C TYR A 35 21.29 8.71 6.45
N GLU A 36 20.72 9.50 7.33
CA GLU A 36 20.59 9.19 8.75
C GLU A 36 19.52 8.12 8.99
N PHE A 37 18.42 8.18 8.23
CA PHE A 37 17.27 7.29 8.43
C PHE A 37 16.87 6.56 7.15
N HIS A 38 16.63 5.24 7.30
CA HIS A 38 16.05 4.39 6.28
C HIS A 38 14.85 3.68 6.90
N TRP A 39 13.75 3.64 6.21
CA TRP A 39 12.55 2.97 6.68
C TRP A 39 11.80 2.28 5.55
N SER A 40 11.09 1.26 5.88
CA SER A 40 10.20 0.55 4.96
C SER A 40 8.84 0.35 5.59
N GLY A 41 7.85 0.09 4.76
CA GLY A 41 6.50 -0.22 5.19
C GLY A 41 5.83 -1.20 4.25
N ARG A 42 4.86 -1.94 4.76
CA ARG A 42 4.06 -2.87 3.95
C ARG A 42 2.81 -2.16 3.46
N VAL A 43 2.49 -2.36 2.20
CA VAL A 43 1.27 -1.86 1.59
C VAL A 43 0.34 -3.03 1.31
N ALA A 44 -0.90 -2.94 1.77
CA ALA A 44 -1.95 -3.88 1.41
C ALA A 44 -2.47 -3.53 0.01
N LEU A 45 -2.19 -4.38 -0.97
CA LEU A 45 -2.68 -4.25 -2.33
C LEU A 45 -3.90 -5.17 -2.52
N THR A 46 -4.96 -4.64 -3.10
CA THR A 46 -6.10 -5.40 -3.59
C THR A 46 -5.86 -5.87 -5.03
N ARG A 47 -6.57 -6.92 -5.47
CA ARG A 47 -6.37 -7.47 -6.83
C ARG A 47 -6.82 -6.51 -7.93
N ASP A 48 -7.80 -5.68 -7.65
CA ASP A 48 -8.38 -4.70 -8.56
C ASP A 48 -7.82 -3.29 -8.35
N TYR A 49 -6.86 -3.12 -7.44
CA TYR A 49 -6.27 -1.84 -7.05
C TYR A 49 -7.28 -0.81 -6.53
N LEU A 50 -8.47 -1.27 -6.11
CA LEU A 50 -9.51 -0.42 -5.52
C LEU A 50 -9.62 -0.66 -4.00
N PRO A 51 -9.92 0.37 -3.23
CA PRO A 51 -10.26 0.20 -1.82
C PRO A 51 -11.68 -0.39 -1.69
N HIS A 52 -11.90 -1.13 -0.62
CA HIS A 52 -13.17 -1.78 -0.32
C HIS A 52 -13.70 -1.36 1.05
N LEU A 53 -15.01 -1.22 1.13
CA LEU A 53 -15.73 -1.06 2.38
C LEU A 53 -16.49 -2.36 2.68
N HIS A 54 -16.30 -2.87 3.88
CA HIS A 54 -16.92 -4.11 4.34
C HIS A 54 -17.69 -3.87 5.63
N GLU A 55 -18.71 -4.67 5.86
CA GLU A 55 -19.41 -4.79 7.13
C GLU A 55 -19.31 -6.25 7.60
N PRO A 56 -18.20 -6.63 8.29
CA PRO A 56 -17.97 -8.01 8.72
C PRO A 56 -19.01 -8.50 9.75
N VAL A 57 -19.49 -7.60 10.58
CA VAL A 57 -20.61 -7.82 11.50
C VAL A 57 -21.50 -6.56 11.51
N PRO A 58 -22.79 -6.67 11.80
CA PRO A 58 -23.70 -5.53 11.84
C PRO A 58 -23.16 -4.36 12.69
N GLY A 59 -23.09 -3.16 12.10
CA GLY A 59 -22.61 -1.95 12.76
C GLY A 59 -21.09 -1.77 12.77
N LEU A 60 -20.31 -2.70 12.26
CA LEU A 60 -18.85 -2.56 12.13
C LEU A 60 -18.47 -2.30 10.67
N LEU A 61 -18.11 -1.08 10.34
CA LEU A 61 -17.60 -0.73 9.01
C LEU A 61 -16.08 -0.78 8.97
N ALA A 62 -15.53 -1.54 8.04
CA ALA A 62 -14.10 -1.70 7.82
C ALA A 62 -13.70 -1.24 6.41
N PHE A 63 -12.85 -0.21 6.33
CA PHE A 63 -12.31 0.30 5.08
C PHE A 63 -10.89 -0.22 4.89
N LEU A 64 -10.65 -0.97 3.82
CA LEU A 64 -9.42 -1.72 3.58
C LEU A 64 -8.92 -1.51 2.14
N GLY A 65 -7.64 -1.83 1.93
CA GLY A 65 -7.05 -1.89 0.58
C GLY A 65 -6.77 -0.51 -0.02
N CYS A 66 -6.22 0.40 0.75
CA CYS A 66 -5.87 1.76 0.27
C CYS A 66 -4.76 1.79 -0.79
N ASN A 67 -4.09 0.67 -1.08
CA ASN A 67 -3.09 0.54 -2.15
C ASN A 67 -1.99 1.62 -2.10
N GLY A 68 -1.49 1.95 -0.92
CA GLY A 68 -0.46 2.97 -0.69
C GLY A 68 -0.98 4.41 -0.56
N ARG A 69 -2.28 4.65 -0.70
CA ARG A 69 -2.93 5.98 -0.59
C ARG A 69 -3.65 6.19 0.74
N GLY A 70 -3.23 5.46 1.79
CA GLY A 70 -3.96 5.36 3.07
C GLY A 70 -4.16 6.68 3.79
N VAL A 71 -3.21 7.61 3.76
CA VAL A 71 -3.30 8.88 4.50
C VAL A 71 -4.51 9.70 4.01
N GLY A 72 -4.55 10.03 2.72
CA GLY A 72 -5.65 10.82 2.17
C GLY A 72 -6.99 10.07 2.15
N LEU A 73 -6.98 8.82 1.65
CA LEU A 73 -8.19 8.02 1.58
C LEU A 73 -8.74 7.65 2.95
N GLY A 74 -7.87 7.31 3.92
CA GLY A 74 -8.31 6.97 5.27
C GLY A 74 -8.97 8.14 5.97
N THR A 75 -8.44 9.35 5.82
CA THR A 75 -9.03 10.57 6.37
C THR A 75 -10.39 10.86 5.73
N ALA A 76 -10.47 10.86 4.40
CA ALA A 76 -11.71 11.13 3.68
C ALA A 76 -12.80 10.09 4.00
N MET A 77 -12.43 8.81 4.01
CA MET A 77 -13.36 7.72 4.35
C MET A 77 -13.77 7.74 5.82
N GLY A 78 -12.86 8.05 6.75
CA GLY A 78 -13.20 8.21 8.15
C GLY A 78 -14.25 9.30 8.36
N MET A 79 -14.12 10.43 7.69
CA MET A 79 -15.13 11.50 7.71
C MET A 79 -16.47 11.06 7.10
N ALA A 80 -16.45 10.35 5.96
CA ALA A 80 -17.67 9.89 5.31
C ALA A 80 -18.40 8.83 6.14
N ILE A 81 -17.67 7.86 6.69
CA ILE A 81 -18.22 6.83 7.58
C ILE A 81 -18.78 7.48 8.85
N GLY A 82 -18.05 8.41 9.46
CA GLY A 82 -18.53 9.14 10.65
C GLY A 82 -19.83 9.90 10.39
N LYS A 83 -19.94 10.59 9.27
CA LYS A 83 -21.19 11.26 8.85
C LYS A 83 -22.34 10.28 8.64
N HIS A 84 -22.07 9.16 7.98
CA HIS A 84 -23.07 8.10 7.73
C HIS A 84 -23.60 7.50 9.04
N LEU A 85 -22.72 7.21 10.00
CA LEU A 85 -23.11 6.66 11.30
C LEU A 85 -23.91 7.65 12.16
N LEU A 86 -23.55 8.94 12.11
CA LEU A 86 -24.26 9.98 12.86
C LEU A 86 -25.59 10.40 12.20
N HIS A 87 -25.66 10.36 10.88
CA HIS A 87 -26.81 10.81 10.09
C HIS A 87 -27.07 9.86 8.93
N PRO A 88 -27.64 8.65 9.17
CA PRO A 88 -27.87 7.64 8.13
C PRO A 88 -28.70 8.14 6.95
N ASP A 89 -29.63 9.04 7.21
CA ASP A 89 -30.55 9.61 6.20
C ASP A 89 -29.88 10.68 5.29
N ARG A 90 -28.72 11.21 5.69
CA ARG A 90 -28.04 12.32 5.00
C ARG A 90 -26.68 11.95 4.42
N GLY A 91 -26.14 10.79 4.78
CA GLY A 91 -24.80 10.37 4.41
C GLY A 91 -24.81 9.20 3.44
N THR A 92 -24.53 9.43 2.15
CA THR A 92 -24.20 8.36 1.23
C THR A 92 -22.74 7.95 1.43
N LEU A 93 -22.50 6.65 1.58
CA LEU A 93 -21.15 6.12 1.58
C LEU A 93 -20.57 6.22 0.15
N PRO A 94 -19.32 6.72 -0.01
CA PRO A 94 -18.70 6.88 -1.33
C PRO A 94 -18.34 5.55 -1.99
N PHE A 95 -18.33 4.46 -1.22
CA PHE A 95 -18.11 3.09 -1.70
C PHE A 95 -19.24 2.19 -1.24
N PRO A 96 -19.69 1.25 -2.09
CA PRO A 96 -20.68 0.26 -1.69
C PRO A 96 -20.07 -0.69 -0.64
N ILE A 97 -20.90 -1.15 0.29
CA ILE A 97 -20.52 -2.22 1.21
C ILE A 97 -20.43 -3.52 0.40
N THR A 98 -19.24 -4.13 0.39
CA THR A 98 -18.95 -5.34 -0.37
C THR A 98 -18.74 -6.54 0.54
N LYS A 99 -19.10 -7.73 0.05
CA LYS A 99 -18.86 -8.98 0.76
C LYS A 99 -17.36 -9.29 0.82
N ILE A 100 -16.90 -9.77 1.97
CA ILE A 100 -15.52 -10.26 2.12
C ILE A 100 -15.39 -11.55 1.31
N ARG A 101 -14.44 -11.56 0.37
CA ARG A 101 -14.10 -12.75 -0.42
C ARG A 101 -12.68 -13.18 -0.10
N PRO A 102 -12.46 -14.40 0.41
CA PRO A 102 -11.12 -14.90 0.66
C PRO A 102 -10.35 -15.03 -0.66
N ILE A 103 -9.06 -14.69 -0.63
CA ILE A 103 -8.18 -14.88 -1.78
C ILE A 103 -7.76 -16.35 -1.82
N PRO A 104 -8.08 -17.10 -2.90
CA PRO A 104 -7.64 -18.48 -3.05
C PRO A 104 -6.11 -18.57 -2.94
N PHE A 105 -5.62 -19.64 -2.31
CA PHE A 105 -4.18 -19.89 -2.16
C PHE A 105 -3.39 -18.77 -1.47
N HIS A 106 -4.03 -17.98 -0.60
CA HIS A 106 -3.37 -16.88 0.12
C HIS A 106 -2.10 -17.33 0.88
N GLY A 107 -2.01 -18.59 1.29
CA GLY A 107 -0.80 -19.16 1.91
C GLY A 107 0.44 -19.12 0.99
N LEU A 108 0.24 -19.16 -0.33
CA LEU A 108 1.30 -19.10 -1.35
C LEU A 108 1.67 -17.68 -1.77
N LYS A 109 1.12 -16.65 -1.11
CA LYS A 109 1.34 -15.25 -1.48
C LYS A 109 2.82 -14.85 -1.64
N ARG A 110 3.71 -15.42 -0.82
CA ARG A 110 5.15 -15.14 -0.92
C ARG A 110 5.73 -15.53 -2.28
N LEU A 111 5.31 -16.66 -2.82
CA LEU A 111 5.80 -17.19 -4.10
C LEU A 111 5.30 -16.33 -5.27
N TYR A 112 3.99 -16.12 -5.37
CA TYR A 112 3.47 -15.36 -6.51
C TYR A 112 3.83 -13.87 -6.44
N VAL A 113 3.92 -13.25 -5.25
CA VAL A 113 4.37 -11.87 -5.12
C VAL A 113 5.86 -11.75 -5.48
N ALA A 114 6.71 -12.71 -5.06
CA ALA A 114 8.11 -12.73 -5.46
C ALA A 114 8.28 -12.86 -6.98
N ALA A 115 7.50 -13.74 -7.62
CA ALA A 115 7.50 -13.92 -9.07
C ALA A 115 7.07 -12.62 -9.81
N VAL A 116 6.01 -11.96 -9.34
CA VAL A 116 5.54 -10.69 -9.91
C VAL A 116 6.59 -9.58 -9.74
N ILE A 117 7.23 -9.47 -8.57
CA ILE A 117 8.29 -8.49 -8.35
C ILE A 117 9.48 -8.76 -9.27
N ALA A 118 9.90 -10.03 -9.42
CA ALA A 118 10.99 -10.40 -10.33
C ALA A 118 10.64 -10.05 -11.79
N TYR A 119 9.42 -10.35 -12.22
CA TYR A 119 8.93 -9.99 -13.55
C TYR A 119 9.00 -8.49 -13.82
N TYR A 120 8.49 -7.65 -12.90
CA TYR A 120 8.55 -6.20 -13.08
C TYR A 120 9.98 -5.66 -13.04
N ARG A 121 10.87 -6.23 -12.21
CA ARG A 121 12.28 -5.86 -12.24
C ARG A 121 12.95 -6.12 -13.59
N LEU A 122 12.61 -7.24 -14.25
CA LEU A 122 13.11 -7.53 -15.58
C LEU A 122 12.57 -6.55 -16.64
N LEU A 123 11.35 -6.06 -16.49
CA LEU A 123 10.78 -5.03 -17.37
C LEU A 123 11.43 -3.65 -17.15
N ASP A 124 11.75 -3.32 -15.89
CA ASP A 124 12.37 -2.04 -15.53
C ASP A 124 13.87 -1.95 -15.97
N LEU A 125 14.48 -3.08 -16.33
CA LEU A 125 15.85 -3.13 -16.88
C LEU A 125 15.92 -2.88 -18.40
N ARG A 126 14.81 -2.69 -19.08
CA ARG A 126 14.71 -2.36 -20.50
C ARG A 126 14.47 -0.87 -20.72
#